data_94546b9d9fc4167edfcb1cea15203332
#
_entry.id   94546b9d9fc4167edfcb1cea15203332
#
_cell.length_a   1.000
_cell.length_b   1.000
_cell.length_c   1.000
_cell.angle_alpha   90.00
_cell.angle_beta   90.00
_cell.angle_gamma   90.00
#
_symmetry.space_group_name_H-M   'P 1'
#
loop_
_entity.id
_entity.type
_entity.pdbx_description
1 polymer ?
#
loop_
_entity_poly.entity_id
_entity_poly.type
_entity_poly.pdbx_seq_one_letter_code
_entity_poly.pdbx_strand_id
1 'polypeptide(L)'
;MQICFIKDGTALTLPVTPAGYAWGVGRNMEAINISQLGDVYRPGGRSRFSGEALECLLPAQNYPWIEPGAIAPPQYYPDILTSWASAGEPVRYIVSGTEINTLAYLESVEWREQDGTGDIYASLWLREYTDLEAREVTAA
;
A
#
# COMPACT_ATOMS: atom_id res chain seq x y z
N MET A 1 9.10 2.90 -13.28
CA MET A 1 8.26 2.95 -12.07
C MET A 1 8.78 1.93 -11.06
N GLN A 2 8.96 2.34 -9.83
CA GLN A 2 9.36 1.45 -8.75
C GLN A 2 8.40 1.62 -7.58
N ILE A 3 8.15 0.54 -6.85
CA ILE A 3 7.36 0.57 -5.64
C ILE A 3 8.28 0.28 -4.46
N CYS A 4 8.26 1.16 -3.47
CA CYS A 4 9.19 1.11 -2.34
C CYS A 4 8.42 1.27 -1.03
N PHE A 5 8.85 0.54 -0.02
CA PHE A 5 8.36 0.68 1.35
C PHE A 5 9.53 1.07 2.25
N ILE A 6 9.30 2.03 3.13
CA ILE A 6 10.34 2.50 4.06
C ILE A 6 9.79 2.46 5.49
N LYS A 7 10.56 1.85 6.39
CA LYS A 7 10.27 1.84 7.82
C LYS A 7 11.58 1.80 8.61
N ASP A 8 11.70 2.69 9.59
CA ASP A 8 12.85 2.75 10.52
C ASP A 8 14.21 2.77 9.82
N GLY A 9 14.30 3.55 8.74
CA GLY A 9 15.54 3.69 7.96
C GLY A 9 15.82 2.55 7.00
N THR A 10 14.98 1.53 6.95
CA THR A 10 15.11 0.42 6.01
C THR A 10 14.20 0.67 4.81
N ALA A 11 14.80 0.71 3.62
CA ALA A 11 14.06 0.85 2.37
C ALA A 11 13.97 -0.50 1.67
N LEU A 12 12.77 -0.88 1.28
CA LEU A 12 12.50 -2.13 0.57
C LEU A 12 11.89 -1.80 -0.78
N THR A 13 12.66 -2.00 -1.85
CA THR A 13 12.18 -1.82 -3.21
C THR A 13 11.75 -3.16 -3.77
N LEU A 14 10.54 -3.23 -4.32
CA LEU A 14 10.06 -4.47 -4.92
C LEU A 14 10.92 -4.83 -6.13
N PRO A 15 11.41 -6.08 -6.22
CA PRO A 15 12.34 -6.49 -7.29
C PRO A 15 11.69 -6.50 -8.67
N VAL A 16 10.40 -6.77 -8.74
CA VAL A 16 9.63 -6.71 -9.98
C VAL A 16 8.45 -5.78 -9.74
N THR A 17 8.34 -4.74 -10.54
CA THR A 17 7.20 -3.82 -10.44
C THR A 17 5.91 -4.56 -10.77
N PRO A 18 4.90 -4.52 -9.90
CA PRO A 18 3.60 -5.14 -10.19
C PRO A 18 3.00 -4.60 -11.50
N ALA A 19 2.24 -5.45 -12.17
CA ALA A 19 1.59 -5.07 -13.43
C ALA A 19 0.59 -3.92 -13.25
N GLY A 20 0.07 -3.77 -12.03
CA GLY A 20 -0.83 -2.68 -11.72
C GLY A 20 -0.90 -2.42 -10.23
N TYR A 21 -1.35 -1.24 -9.89
CA TYR A 21 -1.65 -0.86 -8.52
C TYR A 21 -2.87 0.05 -8.53
N ALA A 22 -3.53 0.15 -7.38
CA ALA A 22 -4.64 1.07 -7.24
C ALA A 22 -4.42 1.97 -6.03
N TRP A 23 -4.73 3.23 -6.19
CA TRP A 23 -4.72 4.21 -5.12
C TRP A 23 -5.74 5.28 -5.44
N GLY A 24 -6.53 5.65 -4.47
CA GLY A 24 -7.58 6.61 -4.73
C GLY A 24 -7.99 7.38 -3.50
N VAL A 25 -8.83 8.36 -3.70
CA VAL A 25 -9.43 9.15 -2.65
C VAL A 25 -10.92 9.25 -2.92
N GLY A 26 -11.68 9.18 -1.88
CA GLY A 26 -13.11 9.38 -1.95
C GLY A 26 -13.56 10.33 -0.86
N ARG A 27 -14.83 10.64 -0.88
CA ARG A 27 -15.46 11.45 0.14
C ARG A 27 -16.81 10.88 0.48
N ASN A 28 -17.06 10.73 1.76
CA ASN A 28 -18.38 10.33 2.22
C ASN A 28 -19.36 11.45 1.90
N MET A 29 -20.49 11.09 1.32
CA MET A 29 -21.52 12.07 0.96
C MET A 29 -22.72 11.88 1.86
N GLU A 30 -23.24 12.97 2.36
CA GLU A 30 -24.46 12.97 3.17
C GLU A 30 -25.62 13.46 2.35
N ALA A 31 -26.73 12.71 2.40
CA ALA A 31 -27.96 13.10 1.72
C ALA A 31 -28.89 13.81 2.72
N ILE A 32 -29.40 14.95 2.31
CA ILE A 32 -30.38 15.72 3.09
C ILE A 32 -31.64 15.83 2.23
N ASN A 33 -32.76 15.33 2.74
CA ASN A 33 -34.03 15.45 2.06
C ASN A 33 -34.67 16.80 2.41
N ILE A 34 -34.87 17.61 1.39
CA ILE A 34 -35.51 18.91 1.52
C ILE A 34 -36.85 18.86 0.80
N SER A 35 -37.94 19.18 1.49
CA SER A 35 -39.28 19.22 0.89
C SER A 35 -39.26 20.04 -0.40
N GLN A 36 -39.85 19.49 -1.45
CA GLN A 36 -39.98 20.09 -2.79
C GLN A 36 -38.69 20.08 -3.61
N LEU A 37 -37.52 19.90 -3.02
CA LEU A 37 -36.25 19.81 -3.76
C LEU A 37 -35.76 18.40 -3.94
N GLY A 38 -36.22 17.47 -3.08
CA GLY A 38 -35.70 16.11 -3.07
C GLY A 38 -34.42 16.00 -2.29
N ASP A 39 -33.60 15.01 -2.60
CA ASP A 39 -32.34 14.77 -1.90
C ASP A 39 -31.27 15.74 -2.39
N VAL A 40 -30.63 16.40 -1.44
CA VAL A 40 -29.48 17.26 -1.68
C VAL A 40 -28.27 16.65 -1.02
N TYR A 41 -27.17 16.47 -1.74
CA TYR A 41 -25.96 15.86 -1.24
C TYR A 41 -24.96 16.92 -0.82
N ARG A 42 -24.34 16.71 0.34
CA ARG A 42 -23.22 17.53 0.80
C ARG A 42 -22.02 16.67 1.11
N PRO A 43 -20.80 17.19 0.91
CA PRO A 43 -19.61 16.41 1.23
C PRO A 43 -19.44 16.23 2.74
N GLY A 44 -19.17 15.00 3.14
CA GLY A 44 -18.78 14.65 4.50
C GLY A 44 -17.27 14.51 4.62
N GLY A 45 -16.82 13.63 5.50
CA GLY A 45 -15.41 13.33 5.69
C GLY A 45 -14.76 12.64 4.50
N ARG A 46 -13.45 12.83 4.34
CA ARG A 46 -12.66 12.13 3.34
C ARG A 46 -12.61 10.63 3.69
N SER A 47 -12.94 9.77 2.74
CA SER A 47 -12.76 8.34 2.92
C SER A 47 -11.29 7.97 2.74
N ARG A 48 -10.83 7.01 3.55
CA ARG A 48 -9.45 6.55 3.48
C ARG A 48 -9.33 5.39 2.49
N PHE A 49 -8.20 5.36 1.81
CA PHE A 49 -7.94 4.29 0.87
C PHE A 49 -7.85 2.95 1.60
N SER A 50 -8.57 1.97 1.09
CA SER A 50 -8.47 0.58 1.48
C SER A 50 -8.26 -0.19 0.20
N GLY A 51 -7.00 -0.45 -0.13
CA GLY A 51 -6.62 -0.92 -1.43
C GLY A 51 -6.95 -2.37 -1.70
N GLU A 52 -6.99 -2.69 -2.97
CA GLU A 52 -6.98 -4.05 -3.43
C GLU A 52 -5.58 -4.66 -3.25
N ALA A 53 -5.49 -5.97 -3.36
CA ALA A 53 -4.22 -6.66 -3.22
C ALA A 53 -3.21 -6.19 -4.26
N LEU A 54 -2.03 -5.80 -3.80
CA LEU A 54 -0.90 -5.52 -4.67
C LEU A 54 -0.17 -6.84 -4.91
N GLU A 55 -0.23 -7.34 -6.13
CA GLU A 55 0.37 -8.62 -6.49
C GLU A 55 1.83 -8.43 -6.86
N CYS A 56 2.72 -9.12 -6.14
CA CYS A 56 4.16 -8.98 -6.31
C CYS A 56 4.80 -10.31 -6.70
N LEU A 57 5.78 -10.27 -7.59
CA LEU A 57 6.64 -11.40 -7.87
C LEU A 57 7.99 -11.19 -7.18
N LEU A 58 8.40 -12.16 -6.39
CA LEU A 58 9.68 -12.14 -5.68
C LEU A 58 10.56 -13.24 -6.28
N PRO A 59 11.43 -12.93 -7.26
CA PRO A 59 12.12 -13.93 -8.04
C PRO A 59 13.22 -14.65 -7.24
N ALA A 60 13.35 -15.95 -7.47
CA ALA A 60 14.41 -16.76 -6.89
C ALA A 60 15.73 -16.64 -7.66
N GLN A 61 15.67 -16.11 -8.87
CA GLN A 61 16.81 -16.01 -9.77
C GLN A 61 17.03 -14.55 -10.16
N ASN A 62 18.22 -14.24 -10.62
CA ASN A 62 18.56 -12.90 -11.09
C ASN A 62 18.10 -12.71 -12.53
N TYR A 63 16.83 -12.36 -12.68
CA TYR A 63 16.25 -12.09 -14.00
C TYR A 63 16.69 -10.70 -14.51
N PRO A 64 16.77 -10.49 -15.83
CA PRO A 64 17.20 -9.21 -16.40
C PRO A 64 16.26 -8.03 -16.09
N TRP A 65 15.00 -8.30 -15.75
CA TRP A 65 14.00 -7.27 -15.49
C TRP A 65 13.87 -6.88 -14.01
N ILE A 66 14.74 -7.39 -13.15
CA ILE A 66 14.73 -7.03 -11.73
C ILE A 66 15.20 -5.58 -11.57
N GLU A 67 14.51 -4.83 -10.72
CA GLU A 67 14.86 -3.45 -10.44
C GLU A 67 16.25 -3.34 -9.82
N PRO A 68 17.05 -2.37 -10.25
CA PRO A 68 18.37 -2.16 -9.67
C PRO A 68 18.33 -1.90 -8.16
N GLY A 69 19.21 -2.53 -7.43
CA GLY A 69 19.29 -2.39 -5.98
C GLY A 69 18.34 -3.29 -5.20
N ALA A 70 17.46 -4.02 -5.87
CA ALA A 70 16.52 -4.93 -5.23
C ALA A 70 17.04 -6.37 -5.29
N ILE A 71 18.28 -6.57 -4.84
CA ILE A 71 18.93 -7.88 -4.88
C ILE A 71 18.90 -8.48 -3.48
N ALA A 72 18.04 -9.46 -3.27
CA ALA A 72 17.96 -10.19 -2.03
C ALA A 72 17.36 -11.57 -2.30
N PRO A 73 17.59 -12.57 -1.41
CA PRO A 73 16.89 -13.84 -1.52
C PRO A 73 15.37 -13.62 -1.49
N PRO A 74 14.58 -14.40 -2.23
CA PRO A 74 13.14 -14.17 -2.30
C PRO A 74 12.45 -14.21 -0.94
N GLN A 75 12.94 -15.01 -0.02
CA GLN A 75 12.36 -15.12 1.32
C GLN A 75 12.58 -13.85 2.17
N TYR A 76 13.56 -13.04 1.83
CA TYR A 76 13.81 -11.79 2.57
C TYR A 76 12.60 -10.84 2.55
N TYR A 77 11.93 -10.74 1.42
CA TYR A 77 10.81 -9.81 1.26
C TYR A 77 9.60 -10.18 2.10
N PRO A 78 9.10 -11.42 2.04
CA PRO A 78 7.97 -11.79 2.89
C PRO A 78 8.32 -11.75 4.38
N ASP A 79 9.55 -12.06 4.76
CA ASP A 79 9.97 -12.01 6.16
C ASP A 79 9.90 -10.58 6.70
N ILE A 80 10.46 -9.60 5.98
CA ILE A 80 10.46 -8.22 6.44
C ILE A 80 9.06 -7.60 6.37
N LEU A 81 8.30 -7.89 5.32
CA LEU A 81 6.94 -7.38 5.18
C LEU A 81 6.01 -7.96 6.24
N THR A 82 6.14 -9.24 6.55
CA THR A 82 5.37 -9.88 7.61
C THR A 82 5.71 -9.27 8.98
N SER A 83 6.99 -9.02 9.22
CA SER A 83 7.42 -8.36 10.45
C SER A 83 6.80 -6.97 10.60
N TRP A 84 6.79 -6.19 9.53
CA TRP A 84 6.18 -4.85 9.55
C TRP A 84 4.66 -4.91 9.75
N ALA A 85 3.99 -5.85 9.10
CA ALA A 85 2.55 -6.04 9.28
C ALA A 85 2.21 -6.44 10.71
N SER A 86 3.00 -7.35 11.29
CA SER A 86 2.80 -7.83 12.66
C SER A 86 3.05 -6.74 13.69
N ALA A 87 3.96 -5.82 13.42
CA ALA A 87 4.24 -4.70 14.32
C ALA A 87 3.07 -3.73 14.44
N GLY A 88 2.20 -3.68 13.43
CA GLY A 88 1.03 -2.80 13.45
C GLY A 88 1.34 -1.33 13.29
N GLU A 89 2.53 -0.99 12.83
CA GLU A 89 2.97 0.39 12.64
C GLU A 89 2.90 0.76 11.15
N PRO A 90 2.66 2.04 10.83
CA PRO A 90 2.61 2.45 9.43
C PRO A 90 3.98 2.41 8.77
N VAL A 91 3.98 2.15 7.48
CA VAL A 91 5.16 2.21 6.63
C VAL A 91 4.97 3.29 5.57
N ARG A 92 6.06 3.87 5.10
CA ARG A 92 6.01 4.83 4.00
C ARG A 92 5.88 4.06 2.69
N TYR A 93 4.81 4.32 1.97
CA TYR A 93 4.51 3.71 0.67
C TYR A 93 4.79 4.72 -0.44
N ILE A 94 5.67 4.38 -1.34
CA ILE A 94 6.11 5.28 -2.42
C ILE A 94 6.00 4.54 -3.75
N VAL A 95 5.33 5.18 -4.71
CA VAL A 95 5.34 4.73 -6.11
C VAL A 95 6.05 5.81 -6.91
N SER A 96 7.25 5.50 -7.40
CA SER A 96 8.06 6.48 -8.13
C SER A 96 7.38 6.88 -9.44
N GLY A 97 7.57 8.13 -9.83
CA GLY A 97 6.92 8.68 -11.02
C GLY A 97 5.46 9.09 -10.80
N THR A 98 4.95 8.97 -9.58
CA THR A 98 3.61 9.42 -9.20
C THR A 98 3.70 10.28 -7.95
N GLU A 99 2.57 10.86 -7.56
CA GLU A 99 2.49 11.64 -6.32
C GLU A 99 2.28 10.77 -5.07
N ILE A 100 2.22 9.45 -5.24
CA ILE A 100 2.00 8.53 -4.13
C ILE A 100 3.27 8.44 -3.28
N ASN A 101 3.20 9.06 -2.11
CA ASN A 101 4.24 9.05 -1.09
C ASN A 101 3.54 9.31 0.24
N THR A 102 3.06 8.27 0.87
CA THR A 102 2.20 8.40 2.04
C THR A 102 2.47 7.28 3.03
N LEU A 103 2.01 7.48 4.25
CA LEU A 103 2.03 6.43 5.26
C LEU A 103 0.82 5.51 5.08
N ALA A 104 1.06 4.22 5.16
CA ALA A 104 0.03 3.21 5.05
C ALA A 104 0.33 2.05 5.99
N TYR A 105 -0.72 1.37 6.43
CA TYR A 105 -0.57 0.10 7.12
C TYR A 105 -0.47 -1.03 6.12
N LEU A 106 0.39 -2.00 6.41
CA LEU A 106 0.33 -3.30 5.77
C LEU A 106 -0.76 -4.09 6.51
N GLU A 107 -1.95 -4.06 5.96
CA GLU A 107 -3.10 -4.71 6.59
C GLU A 107 -2.98 -6.22 6.54
N SER A 108 -2.48 -6.76 5.43
CA SER A 108 -2.33 -8.19 5.24
C SER A 108 -1.18 -8.46 4.27
N VAL A 109 -0.42 -9.50 4.55
CA VAL A 109 0.65 -10.00 3.69
C VAL A 109 0.45 -11.50 3.52
N GLU A 110 0.22 -11.94 2.30
CA GLU A 110 0.14 -13.35 1.95
C GLU A 110 1.21 -13.66 0.91
N TRP A 111 1.83 -14.82 1.01
CA TRP A 111 2.84 -15.23 0.05
C TRP A 111 2.81 -16.74 -0.15
N ARG A 112 3.19 -17.16 -1.35
CA ARG A 112 3.13 -18.57 -1.74
C ARG A 112 4.14 -18.87 -2.84
N GLU A 113 4.53 -20.13 -2.93
CA GLU A 113 5.21 -20.68 -4.09
C GLU A 113 4.18 -21.47 -4.89
N GLN A 114 4.15 -21.31 -6.21
CA GLN A 114 3.10 -21.95 -6.99
C GLN A 114 3.57 -22.70 -8.25
N ASP A 115 4.83 -22.54 -8.66
CA ASP A 115 5.29 -23.11 -9.92
C ASP A 115 6.58 -23.94 -9.81
N GLY A 116 7.06 -24.18 -8.60
CA GLY A 116 8.25 -25.00 -8.38
C GLY A 116 9.58 -24.35 -8.75
N THR A 117 9.58 -23.11 -9.20
CA THR A 117 10.81 -22.39 -9.56
C THR A 117 11.53 -21.81 -8.34
N GLY A 118 10.88 -21.78 -7.18
CA GLY A 118 11.36 -21.09 -5.99
C GLY A 118 10.95 -19.63 -5.94
N ASP A 119 10.36 -19.11 -7.01
CA ASP A 119 9.82 -17.74 -7.01
C ASP A 119 8.63 -17.66 -6.06
N ILE A 120 8.55 -16.55 -5.34
CA ILE A 120 7.47 -16.30 -4.38
C ILE A 120 6.52 -15.28 -4.96
N TYR A 121 5.24 -15.56 -4.86
CA TYR A 121 4.16 -14.67 -5.25
C TYR A 121 3.51 -14.14 -3.99
N ALA A 122 3.50 -12.83 -3.84
CA ALA A 122 2.99 -12.18 -2.64
C ALA A 122 1.82 -11.25 -2.97
N SER A 123 0.85 -11.22 -2.07
CA SER A 123 -0.28 -10.31 -2.15
C SER A 123 -0.26 -9.41 -0.92
N LEU A 124 -0.25 -8.11 -1.14
CA LEU A 124 -0.17 -7.11 -0.08
C LEU A 124 -1.45 -6.27 -0.08
N TRP A 125 -2.08 -6.14 1.08
CA TRP A 125 -3.22 -5.25 1.27
C TRP A 125 -2.76 -4.04 2.05
N LEU A 126 -3.05 -2.86 1.54
CA LEU A 126 -2.65 -1.58 2.12
C LEU A 126 -3.86 -0.79 2.58
N ARG A 127 -3.73 -0.12 3.71
CA ARG A 127 -4.75 0.80 4.21
C ARG A 127 -4.09 2.12 4.58
N GLU A 128 -4.65 3.22 4.11
CA GLU A 128 -4.11 4.55 4.35
C GLU A 128 -4.09 4.87 5.85
N TYR A 129 -2.98 5.42 6.31
CA TYR A 129 -2.80 5.85 7.70
C TYR A 129 -3.39 7.24 7.92
N THR A 130 -3.99 7.45 9.08
CA THR A 130 -4.48 8.76 9.50
C THR A 130 -3.68 9.22 10.71
N ASP A 131 -3.03 10.38 10.60
CA ASP A 131 -2.29 10.97 11.69
C ASP A 131 -3.27 11.78 12.58
N LEU A 132 -3.66 11.17 13.69
CA LEU A 132 -4.60 11.79 14.63
C LEU A 132 -4.01 12.99 15.33
N GLU A 133 -2.71 12.99 15.60
CA GLU A 133 -2.06 14.14 16.27
C GLU A 133 -2.09 15.36 15.37
N ALA A 134 -1.79 15.20 14.08
CA ALA A 134 -1.86 16.31 13.14
C ALA A 134 -3.28 16.83 13.01
N ARG A 135 -4.29 15.97 13.07
CA ARG A 135 -5.70 16.39 13.01
C ARG A 135 -6.12 17.16 14.24
N GLU A 136 -5.70 16.74 15.42
CA GLU A 136 -6.00 17.46 16.66
C GLU A 136 -5.45 18.88 16.65
N VAL A 137 -4.21 19.04 16.23
CA VAL A 137 -3.58 20.36 16.10
C VAL A 137 -4.33 21.22 15.09
N THR A 138 -4.75 20.64 13.97
CA THR A 138 -5.49 21.37 12.94
C THR A 138 -6.89 21.75 13.39
N ALA A 139 -7.55 20.90 14.17
CA ALA A 139 -8.91 21.13 14.65
C ALA A 139 -8.99 22.18 15.75
N ALA A 140 -7.90 22.41 16.45
CA ALA A 140 -7.84 23.42 17.50
C ALA A 140 -7.70 24.82 16.92
#